data_8d5e29b071f392f04c0649956a444409
#
_entry.id   8d5e29b071f392f04c0649956a444409
#
_cell.length_a   1.000
_cell.length_b   1.000
_cell.length_c   1.000
_cell.angle_alpha   90.00
_cell.angle_beta   90.00
_cell.angle_gamma   90.00
#
_symmetry.space_group_name_H-M   'P 1'
#
loop_
_entity.id
_entity.type
_entity.pdbx_description
1 polymer ?
#
loop_
_entity_poly.entity_id
_entity_poly.type
_entity_poly.pdbx_seq_one_letter_code
_entity_poly.pdbx_strand_id
1 'polypeptide(L)'
;MAVKEKRGLGIGLEALFGTELQMLEDEEVLTLPITRVEPRQDQPRDHFDEERLQDLAASISRHGLIQPVIVRKLDSGDYQIIAGERRWRAARLAGLAEIPVRVLRADDQSVAELALVENLQREDLNPMEEARGYQKLMQDYDLTQEEAAAGVGKSRSAVANALRLLNLSAPVSEMVENGILSAGHARTLLALEDPSLQKRAAEQVLAKTLSVRKTEQMVSRLKKEAAKALEEEEAAAEDEVDYASALSEELSSVLGRRVALSEKNNRGKIELFYDNADDREALVSILRALRS
;
A
#
# COMPACT_ATOMS: atom_id res chain seq x y z
N MET A 1 49.03 -0.81 -4.59
CA MET A 1 47.83 -0.51 -5.38
C MET A 1 46.79 -1.60 -5.12
N ALA A 2 45.83 -1.33 -4.26
CA ALA A 2 44.79 -2.29 -3.89
C ALA A 2 43.66 -2.17 -4.91
N VAL A 3 43.37 -3.23 -5.61
CA VAL A 3 42.24 -3.37 -6.54
C VAL A 3 40.98 -3.47 -5.69
N LYS A 4 40.14 -2.44 -5.77
CA LYS A 4 38.81 -2.38 -5.12
C LYS A 4 37.86 -3.26 -5.92
N GLU A 5 37.59 -4.47 -5.44
CA GLU A 5 36.55 -5.33 -5.98
C GLU A 5 35.20 -4.59 -5.91
N LYS A 6 34.66 -4.29 -7.08
CA LYS A 6 33.23 -3.89 -7.24
C LYS A 6 32.38 -5.13 -6.99
N ARG A 7 31.88 -5.30 -5.78
CA ARG A 7 30.74 -6.17 -5.49
C ARG A 7 29.51 -5.53 -6.12
N GLY A 8 29.20 -5.94 -7.36
CA GLY A 8 27.95 -5.63 -8.03
C GLY A 8 26.85 -6.51 -7.46
N LEU A 9 25.84 -5.91 -6.82
CA LEU A 9 24.63 -6.58 -6.30
C LEU A 9 23.81 -7.32 -7.37
N GLY A 10 24.10 -7.14 -8.66
CA GLY A 10 23.41 -7.85 -9.76
C GLY A 10 23.72 -9.36 -9.88
N ILE A 11 24.80 -9.84 -9.26
CA ILE A 11 25.22 -11.24 -9.36
C ILE A 11 24.41 -12.15 -8.40
N GLY A 12 23.87 -11.62 -7.31
CA GLY A 12 23.11 -12.41 -6.33
C GLY A 12 21.73 -12.84 -6.83
N LEU A 13 21.01 -11.95 -7.51
CA LEU A 13 19.66 -12.27 -8.04
C LEU A 13 19.70 -13.05 -9.35
N GLU A 14 20.67 -12.80 -10.21
CA GLU A 14 20.90 -13.61 -11.41
C GLU A 14 21.39 -15.02 -11.03
N ALA A 15 22.07 -15.17 -9.88
CA ALA A 15 22.42 -16.47 -9.31
C ALA A 15 21.22 -17.16 -8.63
N LEU A 16 20.29 -16.41 -7.98
CA LEU A 16 19.10 -16.97 -7.35
C LEU A 16 18.01 -17.32 -8.39
N PHE A 17 17.70 -16.43 -9.29
CA PHE A 17 16.61 -16.65 -10.28
C PHE A 17 17.08 -17.25 -11.60
N GLY A 18 18.27 -16.91 -12.09
CA GLY A 18 18.83 -17.48 -13.33
C GLY A 18 19.30 -18.91 -13.15
N THR A 19 19.90 -19.22 -12.00
CA THR A 19 20.40 -20.57 -11.69
C THR A 19 19.27 -21.50 -11.27
N GLU A 20 18.26 -21.00 -10.53
CA GLU A 20 17.10 -21.83 -10.16
C GLU A 20 16.15 -22.08 -11.31
N LEU A 21 15.90 -21.13 -12.21
CA LEU A 21 15.16 -21.38 -13.45
C LEU A 21 15.95 -22.31 -14.41
N GLN A 22 17.28 -22.23 -14.45
CA GLN A 22 18.12 -23.19 -15.17
C GLN A 22 18.21 -24.54 -14.46
N MET A 23 18.20 -24.58 -13.12
CA MET A 23 18.06 -25.83 -12.37
C MET A 23 16.69 -26.51 -12.58
N LEU A 24 15.63 -25.73 -12.89
CA LEU A 24 14.34 -26.28 -13.28
C LEU A 24 14.37 -26.99 -14.63
N GLU A 25 15.31 -26.68 -15.52
CA GLU A 25 15.47 -27.36 -16.80
C GLU A 25 16.16 -28.72 -16.68
N ASP A 26 16.97 -28.92 -15.63
CA ASP A 26 17.74 -30.14 -15.40
C ASP A 26 17.07 -31.16 -14.44
N GLU A 27 15.94 -30.84 -13.81
CA GLU A 27 15.26 -31.79 -12.92
C GLU A 27 14.32 -32.75 -13.69
N GLU A 28 14.48 -34.04 -13.41
CA GLU A 28 13.66 -35.11 -13.98
C GLU A 28 12.17 -34.92 -13.70
N VAL A 29 11.37 -34.96 -14.78
CA VAL A 29 9.90 -35.03 -14.65
C VAL A 29 9.52 -36.41 -14.17
N LEU A 30 8.98 -36.50 -12.97
CA LEU A 30 8.49 -37.75 -12.37
C LEU A 30 6.98 -37.87 -12.60
N THR A 31 6.54 -39.12 -12.75
CA THR A 31 5.09 -39.42 -12.72
C THR A 31 4.70 -39.90 -11.36
N LEU A 32 3.76 -39.21 -10.72
CA LEU A 32 3.29 -39.55 -9.38
C LEU A 32 1.79 -39.82 -9.36
N PRO A 33 1.34 -40.75 -8.49
CA PRO A 33 -0.09 -40.91 -8.20
C PRO A 33 -0.69 -39.56 -7.69
N ILE A 34 -1.80 -39.16 -8.31
CA ILE A 34 -2.46 -37.88 -8.00
C ILE A 34 -2.90 -37.78 -6.52
N THR A 35 -3.11 -38.92 -5.88
CA THR A 35 -3.49 -39.03 -4.46
C THR A 35 -2.35 -38.70 -3.50
N ARG A 36 -1.09 -38.70 -3.99
CA ARG A 36 0.09 -38.34 -3.19
C ARG A 36 0.45 -36.85 -3.32
N VAL A 37 -0.31 -36.10 -4.09
CA VAL A 37 -0.10 -34.69 -4.33
C VAL A 37 -1.24 -33.89 -3.69
N GLU A 38 -0.91 -33.02 -2.73
CA GLU A 38 -1.88 -32.25 -1.99
C GLU A 38 -1.73 -30.73 -2.22
N PRO A 39 -2.82 -29.95 -2.21
CA PRO A 39 -2.77 -28.51 -2.34
C PRO A 39 -2.21 -27.86 -1.05
N ARG A 40 -1.69 -26.66 -1.16
CA ARG A 40 -1.26 -25.85 -0.02
C ARG A 40 -2.48 -25.26 0.71
N GLN A 41 -2.49 -25.30 2.05
CA GLN A 41 -3.63 -24.82 2.87
C GLN A 41 -3.83 -23.29 2.86
N ASP A 42 -2.79 -22.51 2.55
CA ASP A 42 -2.79 -21.04 2.59
C ASP A 42 -3.00 -20.37 1.21
N GLN A 43 -3.67 -21.01 0.28
CA GLN A 43 -3.90 -20.42 -1.05
C GLN A 43 -5.06 -19.40 -0.99
N PRO A 44 -4.84 -18.12 -1.38
CA PRO A 44 -5.84 -17.04 -1.28
C PRO A 44 -6.96 -17.13 -2.34
N ARG A 45 -7.04 -18.18 -3.13
CA ARG A 45 -8.03 -18.34 -4.20
C ARG A 45 -9.23 -19.16 -3.75
N ASP A 46 -10.28 -18.48 -3.24
CA ASP A 46 -11.57 -19.11 -2.92
C ASP A 46 -12.52 -19.23 -4.13
N HIS A 47 -12.28 -18.54 -5.23
CA HIS A 47 -13.14 -18.58 -6.42
C HIS A 47 -12.38 -19.06 -7.65
N PHE A 48 -12.61 -20.32 -8.01
CA PHE A 48 -12.24 -20.85 -9.34
C PHE A 48 -13.47 -20.77 -10.26
N ASP A 49 -13.28 -20.20 -11.43
CA ASP A 49 -14.26 -20.24 -12.51
C ASP A 49 -14.44 -21.70 -12.92
N GLU A 50 -15.58 -22.29 -12.53
CA GLU A 50 -15.89 -23.70 -12.73
C GLU A 50 -15.96 -24.06 -14.22
N GLU A 51 -16.47 -23.18 -15.08
CA GLU A 51 -16.54 -23.43 -16.54
C GLU A 51 -15.13 -23.57 -17.13
N ARG A 52 -14.24 -22.64 -16.81
CA ARG A 52 -12.85 -22.68 -17.27
C ARG A 52 -12.07 -23.87 -16.69
N LEU A 53 -12.46 -24.38 -15.52
CA LEU A 53 -11.83 -25.56 -14.94
C LEU A 53 -12.32 -26.84 -15.66
N GLN A 54 -13.59 -26.90 -16.03
CA GLN A 54 -14.16 -28.00 -16.82
C GLN A 54 -13.57 -28.07 -18.23
N ASP A 55 -13.40 -26.91 -18.90
CA ASP A 55 -12.75 -26.85 -20.22
C ASP A 55 -11.30 -27.39 -20.15
N LEU A 56 -10.56 -26.99 -19.11
CA LEU A 56 -9.22 -27.49 -18.89
C LEU A 56 -9.21 -28.99 -18.60
N ALA A 57 -10.16 -29.51 -17.82
CA ALA A 57 -10.31 -30.93 -17.54
C ALA A 57 -10.63 -31.73 -18.81
N ALA A 58 -11.50 -31.21 -19.68
CA ALA A 58 -11.81 -31.83 -20.96
C ALA A 58 -10.58 -31.85 -21.91
N SER A 59 -9.74 -30.83 -21.90
CA SER A 59 -8.48 -30.78 -22.62
C SER A 59 -7.48 -31.83 -22.09
N ILE A 60 -7.32 -31.87 -20.76
CA ILE A 60 -6.42 -32.82 -20.08
C ILE A 60 -6.85 -34.27 -20.28
N SER A 61 -8.16 -34.53 -20.30
CA SER A 61 -8.68 -35.89 -20.59
C SER A 61 -8.31 -36.38 -21.98
N ARG A 62 -8.20 -35.48 -22.98
CA ARG A 62 -7.86 -35.81 -24.38
C ARG A 62 -6.38 -35.89 -24.64
N HIS A 63 -5.60 -35.01 -24.05
CA HIS A 63 -4.18 -34.83 -24.43
C HIS A 63 -3.20 -35.14 -23.28
N GLY A 64 -3.71 -35.47 -22.11
CA GLY A 64 -2.89 -35.58 -20.89
C GLY A 64 -2.47 -34.23 -20.35
N LEU A 65 -1.72 -34.24 -19.26
CA LEU A 65 -1.12 -33.06 -18.67
C LEU A 65 0.23 -32.76 -19.33
N ILE A 66 0.26 -31.81 -20.28
CA ILE A 66 1.47 -31.49 -21.06
C ILE A 66 2.51 -30.78 -20.17
N GLN A 67 2.07 -29.83 -19.34
CA GLN A 67 2.96 -29.11 -18.41
C GLN A 67 2.91 -29.74 -17.02
N PRO A 68 4.06 -30.18 -16.45
CA PRO A 68 4.09 -30.77 -15.12
C PRO A 68 3.58 -29.82 -14.03
N VAL A 69 3.04 -30.40 -12.97
CA VAL A 69 2.76 -29.68 -11.71
C VAL A 69 4.06 -29.57 -10.93
N ILE A 70 4.37 -28.42 -10.39
CA ILE A 70 5.56 -28.20 -9.58
C ILE A 70 5.20 -28.52 -8.12
N VAL A 71 5.96 -29.42 -7.52
CA VAL A 71 5.72 -29.92 -6.17
C VAL A 71 7.00 -29.94 -5.33
N ARG A 72 6.86 -29.91 -4.00
CA ARG A 72 7.94 -30.23 -3.07
C ARG A 72 7.62 -31.53 -2.31
N LYS A 73 8.64 -32.23 -1.91
CA LYS A 73 8.49 -33.42 -1.07
C LYS A 73 8.31 -32.98 0.39
N LEU A 74 7.30 -33.53 1.05
CA LEU A 74 7.07 -33.35 2.49
C LEU A 74 7.81 -34.43 3.29
N ASP A 75 8.01 -34.15 4.59
CA ASP A 75 8.60 -35.13 5.53
C ASP A 75 7.73 -36.38 5.69
N SER A 76 6.42 -36.29 5.45
CA SER A 76 5.48 -37.41 5.40
C SER A 76 5.78 -38.39 4.25
N GLY A 77 6.54 -37.96 3.25
CA GLY A 77 6.78 -38.69 2.02
C GLY A 77 5.80 -38.35 0.89
N ASP A 78 4.77 -37.56 1.14
CA ASP A 78 3.85 -37.02 0.15
C ASP A 78 4.40 -35.74 -0.49
N TYR A 79 3.65 -35.15 -1.42
CA TYR A 79 4.10 -34.00 -2.19
C TYR A 79 3.10 -32.86 -2.09
N GLN A 80 3.59 -31.65 -1.85
CA GLN A 80 2.77 -30.43 -1.78
C GLN A 80 2.95 -29.58 -3.05
N ILE A 81 1.84 -29.10 -3.59
CA ILE A 81 1.83 -28.26 -4.78
C ILE A 81 2.45 -26.90 -4.45
N ILE A 82 3.44 -26.49 -5.25
CA ILE A 82 4.02 -25.16 -5.28
C ILE A 82 3.33 -24.31 -6.35
N ALA A 83 3.24 -24.84 -7.58
CA ALA A 83 2.61 -24.17 -8.72
C ALA A 83 1.86 -25.16 -9.60
N GLY A 84 0.78 -24.70 -10.24
CA GLY A 84 -0.03 -25.53 -11.13
C GLY A 84 -1.26 -26.15 -10.49
N GLU A 85 -1.82 -25.59 -9.40
CA GLU A 85 -3.00 -26.12 -8.73
C GLU A 85 -4.22 -26.29 -9.66
N ARG A 86 -4.48 -25.32 -10.56
CA ARG A 86 -5.54 -25.47 -11.57
C ARG A 86 -5.37 -26.71 -12.44
N ARG A 87 -4.13 -27.00 -12.84
CA ARG A 87 -3.78 -28.20 -13.62
C ARG A 87 -4.03 -29.47 -12.82
N TRP A 88 -3.63 -29.50 -11.56
CA TRP A 88 -3.88 -30.63 -10.67
C TRP A 88 -5.38 -30.86 -10.43
N ARG A 89 -6.15 -29.79 -10.14
CA ARG A 89 -7.62 -29.90 -9.98
C ARG A 89 -8.30 -30.39 -11.24
N ALA A 90 -7.92 -29.86 -12.40
CA ALA A 90 -8.45 -30.30 -13.69
C ALA A 90 -8.07 -31.75 -14.03
N ALA A 91 -6.84 -32.17 -13.71
CA ALA A 91 -6.41 -33.55 -13.84
C ALA A 91 -7.20 -34.51 -12.94
N ARG A 92 -7.52 -34.10 -11.73
CA ARG A 92 -8.36 -34.85 -10.80
C ARG A 92 -9.80 -34.96 -11.31
N LEU A 93 -10.36 -33.87 -11.85
CA LEU A 93 -11.69 -33.88 -12.49
C LEU A 93 -11.71 -34.75 -13.76
N ALA A 94 -10.63 -34.77 -14.51
CA ALA A 94 -10.47 -35.63 -15.70
C ALA A 94 -10.26 -37.11 -15.33
N GLY A 95 -10.13 -37.45 -14.04
CA GLY A 95 -9.99 -38.86 -13.58
C GLY A 95 -8.61 -39.46 -13.81
N LEU A 96 -7.56 -38.66 -13.97
CA LEU A 96 -6.20 -39.16 -14.13
C LEU A 96 -5.72 -39.82 -12.81
N ALA A 97 -5.18 -41.03 -12.91
CA ALA A 97 -4.60 -41.76 -11.77
C ALA A 97 -3.21 -41.20 -11.39
N GLU A 98 -2.45 -40.76 -12.40
CA GLU A 98 -1.08 -40.28 -12.27
C GLU A 98 -0.92 -38.99 -13.05
N ILE A 99 -0.02 -38.11 -12.56
CA ILE A 99 0.30 -36.84 -13.19
C ILE A 99 1.81 -36.63 -13.28
N PRO A 100 2.29 -35.98 -14.35
CA PRO A 100 3.67 -35.54 -14.41
C PRO A 100 3.90 -34.41 -13.43
N VAL A 101 4.93 -34.53 -12.63
CA VAL A 101 5.35 -33.54 -11.64
C VAL A 101 6.82 -33.22 -11.77
N ARG A 102 7.21 -32.03 -11.39
CA ARG A 102 8.60 -31.64 -11.19
C ARG A 102 8.80 -31.41 -9.69
N VAL A 103 9.74 -32.15 -9.09
CA VAL A 103 9.99 -32.07 -7.65
C VAL A 103 11.11 -31.07 -7.40
N LEU A 104 10.78 -29.94 -6.76
CA LEU A 104 11.77 -28.98 -6.31
C LEU A 104 12.36 -29.41 -4.96
N ARG A 105 13.69 -29.36 -4.86
CA ARG A 105 14.44 -29.50 -3.61
C ARG A 105 14.69 -28.09 -3.05
N ALA A 106 13.63 -27.38 -2.75
CA ALA A 106 13.71 -26.04 -2.18
C ALA A 106 13.24 -26.07 -0.73
N ASP A 107 13.82 -25.23 0.10
CA ASP A 107 13.32 -25.00 1.44
C ASP A 107 11.96 -24.29 1.41
N ASP A 108 11.28 -24.22 2.55
CA ASP A 108 9.95 -23.61 2.66
C ASP A 108 9.95 -22.15 2.21
N GLN A 109 11.05 -21.45 2.37
CA GLN A 109 11.21 -20.04 2.05
C GLN A 109 11.31 -19.83 0.53
N SER A 110 12.18 -20.56 -0.16
CA SER A 110 12.32 -20.51 -1.63
C SER A 110 11.04 -20.92 -2.34
N VAL A 111 10.33 -21.92 -1.81
CA VAL A 111 9.02 -22.36 -2.33
C VAL A 111 7.96 -21.26 -2.23
N ALA A 112 7.90 -20.58 -1.09
CA ALA A 112 6.95 -19.51 -0.87
C ALA A 112 7.25 -18.29 -1.75
N GLU A 113 8.54 -17.98 -1.94
CA GLU A 113 9.02 -16.91 -2.83
C GLU A 113 8.63 -17.19 -4.29
N LEU A 114 8.91 -18.39 -4.78
CA LEU A 114 8.60 -18.78 -6.17
C LEU A 114 7.09 -18.72 -6.44
N ALA A 115 6.27 -19.19 -5.50
CA ALA A 115 4.82 -19.13 -5.60
C ALA A 115 4.29 -17.69 -5.59
N LEU A 116 4.91 -16.80 -4.82
CA LEU A 116 4.55 -15.39 -4.77
C LEU A 116 4.94 -14.66 -6.06
N VAL A 117 6.14 -14.92 -6.59
CA VAL A 117 6.61 -14.37 -7.87
C VAL A 117 5.74 -14.86 -9.04
N GLU A 118 5.40 -16.15 -9.09
CA GLU A 118 4.47 -16.70 -10.12
C GLU A 118 3.11 -15.99 -10.07
N ASN A 119 2.57 -15.80 -8.86
CA ASN A 119 1.31 -15.12 -8.69
C ASN A 119 1.38 -13.63 -9.10
N LEU A 120 2.51 -12.96 -8.87
CA LEU A 120 2.74 -11.56 -9.28
C LEU A 120 2.94 -11.40 -10.79
N GLN A 121 3.37 -12.45 -11.50
CA GLN A 121 3.54 -12.43 -12.96
C GLN A 121 2.23 -12.67 -13.72
N ARG A 122 1.11 -12.86 -13.03
CA ARG A 122 -0.19 -13.05 -13.68
C ARG A 122 -0.67 -11.78 -14.35
N GLU A 123 -1.24 -11.91 -15.55
CA GLU A 123 -1.77 -10.79 -16.34
C GLU A 123 -3.11 -10.22 -15.81
N ASP A 124 -3.79 -10.94 -14.91
CA ASP A 124 -5.14 -10.62 -14.45
C ASP A 124 -5.20 -9.96 -13.05
N LEU A 125 -4.06 -9.56 -12.49
CA LEU A 125 -4.01 -8.84 -11.20
C LEU A 125 -4.55 -7.42 -11.33
N ASN A 126 -5.38 -7.01 -10.37
CA ASN A 126 -5.70 -5.60 -10.25
C ASN A 126 -4.51 -4.80 -9.66
N PRO A 127 -4.43 -3.46 -9.89
CA PRO A 127 -3.29 -2.65 -9.45
C PRO A 127 -3.05 -2.65 -7.93
N MET A 128 -4.09 -2.88 -7.12
CA MET A 128 -3.97 -2.94 -5.65
C MET A 128 -3.47 -4.30 -5.19
N GLU A 129 -3.88 -5.39 -5.86
CA GLU A 129 -3.33 -6.73 -5.63
C GLU A 129 -1.85 -6.79 -5.99
N GLU A 130 -1.47 -6.23 -7.15
CA GLU A 130 -0.08 -6.13 -7.57
C GLU A 130 0.76 -5.37 -6.54
N ALA A 131 0.27 -4.23 -6.04
CA ALA A 131 0.94 -3.43 -5.03
C ALA A 131 1.14 -4.18 -3.70
N ARG A 132 0.10 -4.88 -3.22
CA ARG A 132 0.18 -5.71 -2.00
C ARG A 132 1.12 -6.88 -2.18
N GLY A 133 1.13 -7.49 -3.37
CA GLY A 133 2.05 -8.56 -3.69
C GLY A 133 3.51 -8.11 -3.63
N TYR A 134 3.85 -6.94 -4.20
CA TYR A 134 5.19 -6.38 -4.09
C TYR A 134 5.55 -6.04 -2.64
N GLN A 135 4.63 -5.46 -1.89
CA GLN A 135 4.87 -5.17 -0.46
C GLN A 135 5.17 -6.45 0.32
N LYS A 136 4.38 -7.49 0.10
CA LYS A 136 4.57 -8.78 0.77
C LYS A 136 5.90 -9.42 0.38
N LEU A 137 6.25 -9.44 -0.92
CA LEU A 137 7.52 -9.95 -1.40
C LEU A 137 8.70 -9.25 -0.73
N MET A 138 8.66 -7.93 -0.63
CA MET A 138 9.72 -7.14 0.03
C MET A 138 9.80 -7.40 1.53
N GLN A 139 8.67 -7.54 2.22
CA GLN A 139 8.62 -7.77 3.67
C GLN A 139 9.05 -9.19 4.06
N ASP A 140 8.57 -10.21 3.35
CA ASP A 140 8.82 -11.60 3.68
C ASP A 140 10.28 -12.02 3.40
N TYR A 141 10.94 -11.34 2.45
CA TYR A 141 12.30 -11.68 1.99
C TYR A 141 13.33 -10.56 2.20
N ASP A 142 12.98 -9.50 2.91
CA ASP A 142 13.85 -8.34 3.21
C ASP A 142 14.49 -7.73 1.94
N LEU A 143 13.71 -7.66 0.85
CA LEU A 143 14.17 -7.18 -0.45
C LEU A 143 14.01 -5.66 -0.60
N THR A 144 14.95 -5.06 -1.28
CA THR A 144 14.81 -3.69 -1.79
C THR A 144 13.84 -3.63 -2.99
N GLN A 145 13.31 -2.44 -3.30
CA GLN A 145 12.47 -2.25 -4.49
C GLN A 145 13.17 -2.65 -5.80
N GLU A 146 14.49 -2.53 -5.86
CA GLU A 146 15.29 -2.89 -7.03
C GLU A 146 15.40 -4.41 -7.18
N GLU A 147 15.64 -5.11 -6.09
CA GLU A 147 15.70 -6.57 -6.04
C GLU A 147 14.33 -7.20 -6.33
N ALA A 148 13.26 -6.69 -5.70
CA ALA A 148 11.91 -7.14 -5.98
C ALA A 148 11.52 -6.93 -7.46
N ALA A 149 11.88 -5.78 -8.04
CA ALA A 149 11.63 -5.49 -9.45
C ALA A 149 12.39 -6.45 -10.39
N ALA A 150 13.66 -6.71 -10.10
CA ALA A 150 14.46 -7.67 -10.87
C ALA A 150 13.85 -9.09 -10.80
N GLY A 151 13.43 -9.54 -9.60
CA GLY A 151 12.83 -10.85 -9.39
C GLY A 151 11.53 -11.08 -10.17
N VAL A 152 10.72 -10.04 -10.36
CA VAL A 152 9.46 -10.16 -11.13
C VAL A 152 9.58 -9.70 -12.59
N GLY A 153 10.78 -9.34 -13.07
CA GLY A 153 11.00 -8.89 -14.45
C GLY A 153 10.37 -7.53 -14.77
N LYS A 154 10.22 -6.65 -13.76
CA LYS A 154 9.68 -5.29 -13.90
C LYS A 154 10.76 -4.22 -13.67
N SER A 155 10.47 -2.98 -14.03
CA SER A 155 11.36 -1.87 -13.69
C SER A 155 11.16 -1.46 -12.21
N ARG A 156 12.22 -0.98 -11.55
CA ARG A 156 12.14 -0.39 -10.20
C ARG A 156 11.07 0.69 -10.11
N SER A 157 10.94 1.52 -11.15
CA SER A 157 9.91 2.57 -11.20
C SER A 157 8.49 2.03 -11.26
N ALA A 158 8.27 0.88 -11.90
CA ALA A 158 6.96 0.22 -11.93
C ALA A 158 6.57 -0.26 -10.53
N VAL A 159 7.48 -0.96 -9.84
CA VAL A 159 7.29 -1.44 -8.45
C VAL A 159 7.06 -0.27 -7.49
N ALA A 160 7.90 0.78 -7.56
CA ALA A 160 7.72 1.97 -6.75
C ALA A 160 6.36 2.65 -6.98
N ASN A 161 5.90 2.75 -8.23
CA ASN A 161 4.61 3.32 -8.57
C ASN A 161 3.43 2.46 -8.09
N ALA A 162 3.54 1.14 -8.12
CA ALA A 162 2.54 0.24 -7.57
C ALA A 162 2.46 0.41 -6.03
N LEU A 163 3.59 0.33 -5.33
CA LEU A 163 3.65 0.49 -3.87
C LEU A 163 3.05 1.82 -3.39
N ARG A 164 3.21 2.91 -4.15
CA ARG A 164 2.61 4.19 -3.81
C ARG A 164 1.08 4.13 -3.77
N LEU A 165 0.42 3.24 -4.53
CA LEU A 165 -1.04 3.10 -4.49
C LEU A 165 -1.56 2.66 -3.13
N LEU A 166 -0.75 1.99 -2.32
CA LEU A 166 -1.11 1.58 -0.96
C LEU A 166 -1.32 2.77 0.00
N ASN A 167 -0.85 3.97 -0.38
CA ASN A 167 -1.07 5.20 0.39
C ASN A 167 -2.36 5.94 0.02
N LEU A 168 -3.20 5.37 -0.84
CA LEU A 168 -4.52 5.92 -1.16
C LEU A 168 -5.45 5.83 0.04
N SER A 169 -6.36 6.80 0.16
CA SER A 169 -7.47 6.70 1.11
C SER A 169 -8.36 5.49 0.78
N ALA A 170 -8.93 4.85 1.79
CA ALA A 170 -9.72 3.64 1.63
C ALA A 170 -10.81 3.73 0.53
N PRO A 171 -11.61 4.83 0.42
CA PRO A 171 -12.60 4.95 -0.64
C PRO A 171 -12.00 4.98 -2.05
N VAL A 172 -10.83 5.61 -2.22
CA VAL A 172 -10.16 5.71 -3.53
C VAL A 172 -9.48 4.39 -3.88
N SER A 173 -8.90 3.71 -2.89
CA SER A 173 -8.33 2.37 -3.02
C SER A 173 -9.39 1.37 -3.54
N GLU A 174 -10.58 1.38 -2.95
CA GLU A 174 -11.71 0.54 -3.38
C GLU A 174 -12.15 0.83 -4.83
N MET A 175 -12.16 2.10 -5.25
CA MET A 175 -12.44 2.46 -6.65
C MET A 175 -11.41 1.88 -7.62
N VAL A 176 -10.14 1.80 -7.21
CA VAL A 176 -9.07 1.20 -8.02
C VAL A 176 -9.20 -0.32 -8.05
N GLU A 177 -9.47 -0.95 -6.92
CA GLU A 177 -9.69 -2.40 -6.81
C GLU A 177 -10.82 -2.89 -7.70
N ASN A 178 -11.93 -2.15 -7.72
CA ASN A 178 -13.11 -2.45 -8.53
C ASN A 178 -12.96 -2.03 -10.02
N GLY A 179 -11.79 -1.50 -10.43
CA GLY A 179 -11.54 -1.06 -11.79
C GLY A 179 -12.32 0.20 -12.22
N ILE A 180 -13.00 0.88 -11.28
CA ILE A 180 -13.75 2.11 -11.52
C ILE A 180 -12.80 3.27 -11.81
N LEU A 181 -11.66 3.31 -11.12
CA LEU A 181 -10.60 4.32 -11.29
C LEU A 181 -9.31 3.65 -11.76
N SER A 182 -8.70 4.15 -12.83
CA SER A 182 -7.44 3.57 -13.30
C SER A 182 -6.25 3.92 -12.39
N ALA A 183 -5.23 3.07 -12.38
CA ALA A 183 -3.98 3.29 -11.63
C ALA A 183 -3.29 4.63 -11.99
N GLY A 184 -3.45 5.11 -13.23
CA GLY A 184 -2.92 6.39 -13.68
C GLY A 184 -3.59 7.57 -12.97
N HIS A 185 -4.92 7.57 -12.88
CA HIS A 185 -5.68 8.57 -12.13
C HIS A 185 -5.35 8.52 -10.63
N ALA A 186 -5.35 7.31 -10.07
CA ALA A 186 -5.05 7.07 -8.67
C ALA A 186 -3.67 7.62 -8.25
N ARG A 187 -2.62 7.38 -9.06
CA ARG A 187 -1.28 7.94 -8.81
C ARG A 187 -1.26 9.46 -8.78
N THR A 188 -2.08 10.10 -9.60
CA THR A 188 -2.20 11.57 -9.61
C THR A 188 -2.84 12.08 -8.33
N LEU A 189 -3.86 11.37 -7.83
CA LEU A 189 -4.59 11.73 -6.61
C LEU A 189 -3.73 11.60 -5.34
N LEU A 190 -2.66 10.80 -5.35
CA LEU A 190 -1.71 10.71 -4.23
C LEU A 190 -0.98 12.01 -3.89
N ALA A 191 -1.04 13.01 -4.77
CA ALA A 191 -0.51 14.34 -4.47
C ALA A 191 -1.39 15.14 -3.48
N LEU A 192 -2.61 14.68 -3.22
CA LEU A 192 -3.53 15.24 -2.22
C LEU A 192 -3.36 14.49 -0.90
N GLU A 193 -2.96 15.18 0.15
CA GLU A 193 -2.71 14.58 1.48
C GLU A 193 -4.01 14.38 2.26
N ASP A 194 -5.00 15.26 2.08
CA ASP A 194 -6.32 15.14 2.73
C ASP A 194 -7.16 14.04 2.09
N PRO A 195 -7.55 12.98 2.85
CA PRO A 195 -8.37 11.88 2.36
C PRO A 195 -9.74 12.31 1.81
N SER A 196 -10.33 13.36 2.38
CA SER A 196 -11.64 13.87 1.96
C SER A 196 -11.54 14.61 0.61
N LEU A 197 -10.48 15.39 0.44
CA LEU A 197 -10.17 16.06 -0.82
C LEU A 197 -9.81 15.04 -1.92
N GLN A 198 -9.07 14.00 -1.55
CA GLN A 198 -8.70 12.90 -2.46
C GLN A 198 -9.95 12.18 -2.99
N LYS A 199 -10.92 11.84 -2.11
CA LYS A 199 -12.19 11.23 -2.48
C LYS A 199 -13.00 12.14 -3.40
N ARG A 200 -13.19 13.42 -3.04
CA ARG A 200 -13.91 14.40 -3.85
C ARG A 200 -13.28 14.57 -5.23
N ALA A 201 -11.96 14.59 -5.31
CA ALA A 201 -11.23 14.66 -6.57
C ALA A 201 -11.46 13.40 -7.42
N ALA A 202 -11.45 12.20 -6.83
CA ALA A 202 -11.77 10.95 -7.52
C ALA A 202 -13.19 10.97 -8.10
N GLU A 203 -14.18 11.40 -7.32
CA GLU A 203 -15.57 11.55 -7.78
C GLU A 203 -15.68 12.53 -8.96
N GLN A 204 -14.94 13.64 -8.93
CA GLN A 204 -14.90 14.58 -10.05
C GLN A 204 -14.27 14.00 -11.32
N VAL A 205 -13.21 13.17 -11.16
CA VAL A 205 -12.59 12.46 -12.28
C VAL A 205 -13.60 11.56 -12.98
N LEU A 206 -14.38 10.81 -12.19
CA LEU A 206 -15.42 9.92 -12.71
C LEU A 206 -16.57 10.69 -13.35
N ALA A 207 -17.14 11.67 -12.65
CA ALA A 207 -18.29 12.45 -13.12
C ALA A 207 -18.00 13.21 -14.44
N LYS A 208 -16.76 13.70 -14.61
CA LYS A 208 -16.35 14.47 -15.79
C LYS A 208 -15.58 13.64 -16.81
N THR A 209 -15.37 12.36 -16.56
CA THR A 209 -14.62 11.42 -17.41
C THR A 209 -13.25 12.01 -17.81
N LEU A 210 -12.53 12.54 -16.82
CA LEU A 210 -11.27 13.24 -17.07
C LEU A 210 -10.17 12.27 -17.53
N SER A 211 -9.31 12.71 -18.45
CA SER A 211 -8.07 11.98 -18.73
C SER A 211 -7.04 12.20 -17.61
N VAL A 212 -6.05 11.32 -17.49
CA VAL A 212 -4.96 11.43 -16.49
C VAL A 212 -4.32 12.83 -16.50
N ARG A 213 -4.02 13.37 -17.71
CA ARG A 213 -3.43 14.72 -17.85
C ARG A 213 -4.34 15.83 -17.33
N LYS A 214 -5.67 15.74 -17.55
CA LYS A 214 -6.63 16.70 -17.00
C LYS A 214 -6.76 16.56 -15.49
N THR A 215 -6.65 15.34 -14.99
CA THR A 215 -6.62 15.05 -13.54
C THR A 215 -5.39 15.68 -12.89
N GLU A 216 -4.21 15.59 -13.50
CA GLU A 216 -3.00 16.25 -13.01
C GLU A 216 -3.18 17.77 -12.89
N GLN A 217 -3.78 18.41 -13.90
CA GLN A 217 -4.08 19.85 -13.86
C GLN A 217 -5.08 20.20 -12.75
N MET A 218 -6.13 19.40 -12.57
CA MET A 218 -7.11 19.58 -11.52
C MET A 218 -6.47 19.44 -10.12
N VAL A 219 -5.69 18.39 -9.90
CA VAL A 219 -5.00 18.13 -8.62
C VAL A 219 -4.00 19.24 -8.31
N SER A 220 -3.24 19.72 -9.30
CA SER A 220 -2.32 20.85 -9.13
C SER A 220 -3.05 22.12 -8.69
N ARG A 221 -4.25 22.39 -9.24
CA ARG A 221 -5.07 23.51 -8.83
C ARG A 221 -5.59 23.35 -7.41
N LEU A 222 -6.17 22.18 -7.08
CA LEU A 222 -6.69 21.89 -5.74
C LEU A 222 -5.61 22.00 -4.67
N LYS A 223 -4.39 21.55 -4.96
CA LYS A 223 -3.25 21.67 -4.05
C LYS A 223 -2.88 23.13 -3.78
N LYS A 224 -2.90 23.98 -4.82
CA LYS A 224 -2.64 25.42 -4.66
C LYS A 224 -3.73 26.12 -3.88
N GLU A 225 -4.99 25.76 -4.12
CA GLU A 225 -6.13 26.31 -3.40
C GLU A 225 -6.09 25.90 -1.90
N ALA A 226 -5.75 24.65 -1.61
CA ALA A 226 -5.59 24.16 -0.23
C ALA A 226 -4.40 24.83 0.49
N ALA A 227 -3.25 25.00 -0.17
CA ALA A 227 -2.10 25.68 0.41
C ALA A 227 -2.43 27.16 0.74
N LYS A 228 -3.11 27.85 -0.19
CA LYS A 228 -3.52 29.23 0.02
C LYS A 228 -4.53 29.38 1.18
N ALA A 229 -5.47 28.44 1.32
CA ALA A 229 -6.42 28.45 2.42
C ALA A 229 -5.73 28.25 3.79
N LEU A 230 -4.69 27.40 3.85
CA LEU A 230 -3.88 27.23 5.05
C LEU A 230 -3.08 28.49 5.40
N GLU A 231 -2.45 29.14 4.41
CA GLU A 231 -1.72 30.39 4.61
C GLU A 231 -2.67 31.53 5.09
N GLU A 232 -3.90 31.59 4.56
CA GLU A 232 -4.90 32.57 4.99
C GLU A 232 -5.41 32.29 6.42
N GLU A 233 -5.54 31.00 6.78
CA GLU A 233 -5.94 30.60 8.16
C GLU A 233 -4.82 30.86 9.17
N GLU A 234 -3.56 30.59 8.83
CA GLU A 234 -2.40 30.91 9.65
C GLU A 234 -2.23 32.42 9.83
N ALA A 235 -2.35 33.22 8.78
CA ALA A 235 -2.28 34.67 8.85
C ALA A 235 -3.40 35.27 9.72
N ALA A 236 -4.63 34.75 9.61
CA ALA A 236 -5.75 35.17 10.43
C ALA A 236 -5.52 34.81 11.93
N ALA A 237 -4.90 33.66 12.20
CA ALA A 237 -4.56 33.26 13.57
C ALA A 237 -3.43 34.13 14.17
N GLU A 238 -2.45 34.55 13.37
CA GLU A 238 -1.39 35.47 13.79
C GLU A 238 -1.95 36.87 14.10
N ASP A 239 -2.85 37.39 13.26
CA ASP A 239 -3.52 38.69 13.49
C ASP A 239 -4.37 38.67 14.77
N GLU A 240 -5.06 37.57 15.07
CA GLU A 240 -5.88 37.43 16.30
C GLU A 240 -5.01 37.37 17.56
N VAL A 241 -3.84 36.71 17.48
CA VAL A 241 -2.86 36.69 18.59
C VAL A 241 -2.22 38.04 18.82
N ASP A 242 -1.90 38.80 17.78
CA ASP A 242 -1.30 40.13 17.88
C ASP A 242 -2.29 41.13 18.51
N TYR A 243 -3.56 41.13 18.11
CA TYR A 243 -4.62 41.93 18.71
C TYR A 243 -4.83 41.61 20.19
N ALA A 244 -4.88 40.35 20.58
CA ALA A 244 -5.02 39.91 21.96
C ALA A 244 -3.82 40.34 22.82
N SER A 245 -2.61 40.29 22.28
CA SER A 245 -1.37 40.75 22.91
C SER A 245 -1.40 42.26 23.12
N ALA A 246 -1.72 43.05 22.09
CA ALA A 246 -1.80 44.49 22.17
C ALA A 246 -2.86 44.97 23.23
N LEU A 247 -4.03 44.33 23.22
CA LEU A 247 -5.08 44.63 24.20
C LEU A 247 -4.68 44.22 25.63
N SER A 248 -3.94 43.13 25.79
CA SER A 248 -3.38 42.67 27.05
C SER A 248 -2.37 43.69 27.63
N GLU A 249 -1.52 44.26 26.78
CA GLU A 249 -0.57 45.31 27.16
C GLU A 249 -1.28 46.62 27.53
N GLU A 250 -2.26 47.04 26.74
CA GLU A 250 -3.08 48.25 27.05
C GLU A 250 -3.78 48.12 28.39
N LEU A 251 -4.48 46.99 28.61
CA LEU A 251 -5.16 46.71 29.88
C LEU A 251 -4.19 46.63 31.06
N SER A 252 -3.00 46.06 30.85
CA SER A 252 -1.97 46.02 31.90
C SER A 252 -1.46 47.39 32.24
N SER A 253 -1.30 48.27 31.26
CA SER A 253 -0.91 49.67 31.48
C SER A 253 -1.98 50.49 32.25
N VAL A 254 -3.25 50.32 31.89
CA VAL A 254 -4.38 51.01 32.50
C VAL A 254 -4.61 50.54 33.95
N LEU A 255 -4.52 49.23 34.19
CA LEU A 255 -4.79 48.63 35.49
C LEU A 255 -3.56 48.57 36.41
N GLY A 256 -2.38 48.95 35.91
CA GLY A 256 -1.12 48.92 36.66
C GLY A 256 -0.73 47.52 37.13
N ARG A 257 -1.19 46.48 36.47
CA ARG A 257 -0.95 45.08 36.83
C ARG A 257 -0.98 44.17 35.61
N ARG A 258 -0.38 43.01 35.73
CA ARG A 258 -0.36 42.02 34.65
C ARG A 258 -1.76 41.52 34.30
N VAL A 259 -2.14 41.66 33.06
CA VAL A 259 -3.35 41.10 32.46
C VAL A 259 -2.93 40.11 31.39
N ALA A 260 -3.61 38.98 31.29
CA ALA A 260 -3.49 38.07 30.19
C ALA A 260 -4.85 37.88 29.51
N LEU A 261 -4.87 38.02 28.21
CA LEU A 261 -6.05 37.83 27.39
C LEU A 261 -5.80 36.64 26.45
N SER A 262 -6.74 35.73 26.39
CA SER A 262 -6.71 34.63 25.43
C SER A 262 -8.08 34.46 24.78
N GLU A 263 -8.12 34.44 23.46
CA GLU A 263 -9.33 34.30 22.68
C GLU A 263 -9.21 33.07 21.75
N LYS A 264 -10.30 32.32 21.61
CA LYS A 264 -10.41 31.18 20.67
C LYS A 264 -11.86 31.04 20.24
N ASN A 265 -12.11 31.07 18.92
CA ASN A 265 -13.44 30.90 18.33
C ASN A 265 -14.49 31.86 18.90
N ASN A 266 -14.19 33.16 18.94
CA ASN A 266 -15.08 34.22 19.50
C ASN A 266 -15.45 33.99 20.97
N ARG A 267 -14.66 33.23 21.72
CA ARG A 267 -14.78 33.04 23.17
C ARG A 267 -13.45 33.33 23.83
N GLY A 268 -13.42 34.27 24.74
CA GLY A 268 -12.20 34.69 25.37
C GLY A 268 -12.23 34.54 26.88
N LYS A 269 -11.03 34.66 27.47
CA LYS A 269 -10.77 34.66 28.89
C LYS A 269 -9.81 35.80 29.20
N ILE A 270 -10.15 36.61 30.20
CA ILE A 270 -9.28 37.65 30.72
C ILE A 270 -8.83 37.23 32.14
N GLU A 271 -7.53 37.13 32.32
CA GLU A 271 -6.92 36.82 33.63
C GLU A 271 -6.25 38.07 34.19
N LEU A 272 -6.67 38.46 35.40
CA LEU A 272 -6.09 39.57 36.16
C LEU A 272 -5.22 38.97 37.25
N PHE A 273 -3.95 39.33 37.27
CA PHE A 273 -3.00 38.83 38.27
C PHE A 273 -2.90 39.80 39.44
N TYR A 274 -2.73 39.27 40.64
CA TYR A 274 -2.49 40.04 41.88
C TYR A 274 -1.35 39.39 42.68
N ASP A 275 -0.55 40.21 43.37
CA ASP A 275 0.67 39.74 44.05
C ASP A 275 0.43 39.31 45.51
N ASN A 276 -0.53 39.92 46.20
CA ASN A 276 -0.82 39.66 47.63
C ASN A 276 -2.31 39.89 47.97
N ALA A 277 -2.70 39.64 49.22
CA ALA A 277 -4.07 39.76 49.70
C ALA A 277 -4.63 41.18 49.60
N ASP A 278 -3.83 42.19 49.91
CA ASP A 278 -4.23 43.60 49.87
C ASP A 278 -4.47 44.07 48.43
N ASP A 279 -3.61 43.64 47.52
CA ASP A 279 -3.74 43.90 46.08
C ASP A 279 -4.99 43.20 45.46
N ARG A 280 -5.32 42.01 45.94
CA ARG A 280 -6.56 41.34 45.58
C ARG A 280 -7.80 42.12 46.01
N GLU A 281 -7.80 42.65 47.27
CA GLU A 281 -8.92 43.45 47.77
C GLU A 281 -9.08 44.79 47.02
N ALA A 282 -7.97 45.43 46.67
CA ALA A 282 -7.97 46.62 45.83
C ALA A 282 -8.55 46.31 44.44
N LEU A 283 -8.14 45.18 43.80
CA LEU A 283 -8.68 44.73 42.50
C LEU A 283 -10.19 44.48 42.57
N VAL A 284 -10.66 43.77 43.61
CA VAL A 284 -12.09 43.47 43.78
C VAL A 284 -12.89 44.79 44.02
N SER A 285 -12.32 45.75 44.70
CA SER A 285 -12.96 47.06 44.89
C SER A 285 -13.12 47.85 43.60
N ILE A 286 -12.09 47.84 42.74
CA ILE A 286 -12.15 48.45 41.40
C ILE A 286 -13.22 47.74 40.52
N LEU A 287 -13.24 46.42 40.49
CA LEU A 287 -14.22 45.66 39.72
C LEU A 287 -15.66 45.86 40.20
N ARG A 288 -15.85 46.08 41.51
CA ARG A 288 -17.18 46.46 42.10
C ARG A 288 -17.62 47.83 41.70
N ALA A 289 -16.70 48.82 41.68
CA ALA A 289 -17.00 50.22 41.30
C ALA A 289 -17.41 50.31 39.78
N LEU A 290 -16.97 49.39 38.92
CA LEU A 290 -17.40 49.36 37.52
C LEU A 290 -18.84 48.86 37.31
N ARG A 291 -19.49 48.36 38.37
CA ARG A 291 -20.86 47.82 38.30
C ARG A 291 -21.93 48.86 38.68
N SER A 292 -21.55 50.05 39.15
CA SER A 292 -22.44 51.17 39.41
C SER A 292 -22.47 52.13 38.24
#